data_eef7afaa681b34fa5bf2bfda1b776981
#
_entry.id   eef7afaa681b34fa5bf2bfda1b776981
#
_cell.length_a   1.000
_cell.length_b   1.000
_cell.length_c   1.000
_cell.angle_alpha   90.00
_cell.angle_beta   90.00
_cell.angle_gamma   90.00
#
_symmetry.space_group_name_H-M   'P 1'
#
loop_
_entity.id
_entity.type
_entity.pdbx_description
1 polymer ?
#
loop_
_entity_poly.entity_id
_entity_poly.type
_entity_poly.pdbx_seq_one_letter_code
_entity_poly.pdbx_strand_id
1 'polypeptide(L)'
;MTTEERKKFLHFLYGIEQYLTWKYTKSSKELREYKEIKNWFLFKDFYSFRKLIINEISQGITPDTETKINLILNSFVKKDIKLDVLFKYLNEKIEDYFLKDIAYLLKKAQNINLNDFLSKGQVDSKIWLVEELKKYVELNSLSLNNIAIYGSWYGFLVPFLYENFTDLKCVRGFDIDAKSNYRAEVLLQRYLHNKWKFKTVTQDVENLMPIGASGKLIYSCINEFNQKIKETTKFELIINTSAEHMSDKWLSNLRKEQFVCLQTNNMHDTIGHINTFNSYEEAKEHYRNFGQILWAGKQPLMDSYERYMFFLRRRDLWNK
;
A
#
# COMPACT_ATOMS: atom_id res chain seq x y z
N MET A 1 1.51 24.37 15.59
CA MET A 1 1.70 22.98 15.14
C MET A 1 2.62 22.26 16.13
N THR A 2 2.25 21.06 16.54
CA THR A 2 3.04 20.24 17.47
C THR A 2 4.22 19.58 16.75
N THR A 3 5.23 19.14 17.49
CA THR A 3 6.36 18.37 16.94
C THR A 3 5.88 17.10 16.23
N GLU A 4 4.83 16.46 16.74
CA GLU A 4 4.25 15.24 16.17
C GLU A 4 3.58 15.51 14.81
N GLU A 5 2.84 16.61 14.66
CA GLU A 5 2.24 17.02 13.38
C GLU A 5 3.31 17.34 12.33
N ARG A 6 4.43 17.93 12.74
CA ARG A 6 5.60 18.17 11.86
C ARG A 6 6.19 16.85 11.37
N LYS A 7 6.40 15.89 12.29
CA LYS A 7 6.92 14.56 11.97
C LYS A 7 6.03 13.85 10.95
N LYS A 8 4.73 13.81 11.18
CA LYS A 8 3.74 13.20 10.25
C LYS A 8 3.77 13.83 8.85
N PHE A 9 3.85 15.15 8.78
CA PHE A 9 3.94 15.84 7.49
C PHE A 9 5.22 15.51 6.73
N LEU A 10 6.36 15.44 7.41
CA LEU A 10 7.62 15.03 6.79
C LEU A 10 7.53 13.61 6.25
N HIS A 11 6.95 12.67 7.00
CA HIS A 11 6.77 11.29 6.54
C HIS A 11 5.88 11.22 5.30
N PHE A 12 4.85 12.05 5.21
CA PHE A 12 4.03 12.20 4.01
C PHE A 12 4.83 12.71 2.80
N LEU A 13 5.63 13.76 2.96
CA LEU A 13 6.48 14.28 1.88
C LEU A 13 7.50 13.25 1.41
N TYR A 14 8.13 12.53 2.34
CA TYR A 14 9.03 11.43 2.03
C TYR A 14 8.34 10.30 1.25
N GLY A 15 7.10 9.97 1.61
CA GLY A 15 6.31 8.97 0.90
C GLY A 15 6.04 9.34 -0.56
N ILE A 16 5.63 10.58 -0.82
CA ILE A 16 5.43 11.08 -2.20
C ILE A 16 6.75 11.02 -2.99
N GLU A 17 7.85 11.47 -2.40
CA GLU A 17 9.15 11.43 -3.06
C GLU A 17 9.58 9.99 -3.40
N GLN A 18 9.41 9.05 -2.47
CA GLN A 18 9.75 7.65 -2.70
C GLN A 18 8.90 7.06 -3.83
N TYR A 19 7.60 7.34 -3.84
CA TYR A 19 6.71 6.90 -4.91
C TYR A 19 7.16 7.44 -6.27
N LEU A 20 7.40 8.75 -6.37
CA LEU A 20 7.83 9.39 -7.62
C LEU A 20 9.19 8.85 -8.07
N THR A 21 10.15 8.73 -7.15
CA THR A 21 11.47 8.16 -7.45
C THR A 21 11.34 6.74 -7.97
N TRP A 22 10.61 5.89 -7.27
CA TRP A 22 10.39 4.51 -7.69
C TRP A 22 9.76 4.42 -9.07
N LYS A 23 8.71 5.19 -9.33
CA LYS A 23 7.96 5.13 -10.58
C LYS A 23 8.79 5.59 -11.77
N TYR A 24 9.47 6.72 -11.64
CA TYR A 24 10.15 7.40 -12.75
C TYR A 24 11.63 7.08 -12.90
N THR A 25 12.24 6.30 -12.00
CA THR A 25 13.64 5.87 -12.14
C THR A 25 13.80 4.44 -12.65
N LYS A 26 12.72 3.69 -12.82
CA LYS A 26 12.75 2.27 -13.20
C LYS A 26 13.26 1.98 -14.59
N SER A 27 13.10 2.88 -15.54
CA SER A 27 13.62 2.65 -16.89
C SER A 27 14.51 3.80 -17.36
N SER A 28 15.64 3.44 -17.98
CA SER A 28 16.50 4.42 -18.64
C SER A 28 15.80 5.12 -19.81
N LYS A 29 14.75 4.51 -20.38
CA LYS A 29 13.93 5.06 -21.44
C LYS A 29 12.94 6.09 -20.88
N GLU A 30 12.20 5.74 -19.83
CA GLU A 30 11.29 6.66 -19.13
C GLU A 30 12.07 7.81 -18.48
N LEU A 31 13.27 7.56 -17.95
CA LEU A 31 14.16 8.61 -17.45
C LEU A 31 14.63 9.55 -18.57
N ARG A 32 14.80 9.07 -19.81
CA ARG A 32 15.13 9.93 -20.97
C ARG A 32 13.92 10.74 -21.41
N GLU A 33 12.76 10.13 -21.55
CA GLU A 33 11.50 10.79 -21.87
C GLU A 33 11.14 11.80 -20.77
N TYR A 34 11.39 11.47 -19.51
CA TYR A 34 11.22 12.36 -18.37
C TYR A 34 12.25 13.52 -18.37
N LYS A 35 13.46 13.30 -18.86
CA LYS A 35 14.46 14.38 -19.05
C LYS A 35 14.09 15.33 -20.18
N GLU A 36 13.44 14.85 -21.22
CA GLU A 36 12.97 15.65 -22.36
C GLU A 36 11.68 16.42 -22.02
N ILE A 37 10.83 15.89 -21.17
CA ILE A 37 9.66 16.60 -20.65
C ILE A 37 10.14 17.49 -19.51
N LYS A 38 10.11 18.80 -19.65
CA LYS A 38 10.46 19.91 -18.72
C LYS A 38 10.15 19.71 -17.21
N ASN A 39 9.80 18.51 -16.77
CA ASN A 39 9.32 18.10 -15.46
C ASN A 39 10.42 17.76 -14.45
N TRP A 40 11.67 17.70 -14.89
CA TRP A 40 12.84 17.57 -14.02
C TRP A 40 12.91 18.70 -12.98
N PHE A 41 12.40 19.88 -13.37
CA PHE A 41 12.31 21.03 -12.50
C PHE A 41 11.41 20.79 -11.29
N LEU A 42 10.33 20.05 -11.43
CA LEU A 42 9.38 19.84 -10.35
C LEU A 42 9.86 18.82 -9.33
N PHE A 43 10.44 17.74 -9.81
CA PHE A 43 11.09 16.78 -8.93
C PHE A 43 12.27 17.45 -8.19
N LYS A 44 13.03 18.27 -8.89
CA LYS A 44 14.10 19.07 -8.32
C LYS A 44 13.56 20.15 -7.38
N ASP A 45 12.45 20.79 -7.72
CA ASP A 45 11.79 21.80 -6.88
C ASP A 45 11.12 21.15 -5.68
N PHE A 46 10.45 19.99 -5.84
CA PHE A 46 9.91 19.24 -4.73
C PHE A 46 11.01 18.68 -3.81
N TYR A 47 12.08 18.14 -4.38
CA TYR A 47 13.25 17.69 -3.65
C TYR A 47 13.96 18.87 -2.95
N SER A 48 14.09 20.01 -3.62
CA SER A 48 14.67 21.23 -3.06
C SER A 48 13.77 21.80 -1.96
N PHE A 49 12.46 21.81 -2.15
CA PHE A 49 11.47 22.19 -1.16
C PHE A 49 11.51 21.26 0.07
N ARG A 50 11.54 19.95 -0.15
CA ARG A 50 11.70 18.97 0.93
C ARG A 50 13.00 19.16 1.70
N LYS A 51 14.13 19.35 0.98
CA LYS A 51 15.44 19.56 1.57
C LYS A 51 15.48 20.87 2.38
N LEU A 52 14.82 21.91 1.88
CA LEU A 52 14.65 23.16 2.62
C LEU A 52 13.90 22.91 3.94
N ILE A 53 12.74 22.27 3.89
CA ILE A 53 11.95 21.95 5.08
C ILE A 53 12.73 21.10 6.08
N ILE A 54 13.47 20.10 5.64
CA ILE A 54 14.29 19.25 6.51
C ILE A 54 15.42 20.06 7.15
N ASN A 55 16.13 20.88 6.38
CA ASN A 55 17.21 21.72 6.91
C ASN A 55 16.68 22.72 7.93
N GLU A 56 15.57 23.37 7.64
CA GLU A 56 14.94 24.33 8.55
C GLU A 56 14.44 23.69 9.85
N ILE A 57 13.91 22.46 9.78
CA ILE A 57 13.51 21.72 10.98
C ILE A 57 14.73 21.30 11.80
N SER A 58 15.87 20.99 11.16
CA SER A 58 17.09 20.52 11.83
C SER A 58 17.98 21.66 12.36
N GLN A 59 17.90 22.87 11.78
CA GLN A 59 18.81 23.99 12.11
C GLN A 59 18.15 25.14 12.90
N GLY A 60 16.86 25.04 13.19
CA GLY A 60 16.09 26.14 13.78
C GLY A 60 15.49 27.04 12.69
N ILE A 61 14.20 27.23 12.77
CA ILE A 61 13.36 27.85 11.75
C ILE A 61 13.50 29.36 11.81
N THR A 62 13.84 30.03 10.68
CA THR A 62 13.75 31.48 10.59
C THR A 62 12.27 31.93 10.54
N PRO A 63 11.93 33.16 11.02
CA PRO A 63 10.53 33.64 11.03
C PRO A 63 9.85 33.63 9.65
N ASP A 64 10.56 33.91 8.57
CA ASP A 64 9.99 33.91 7.21
C ASP A 64 9.73 32.50 6.70
N THR A 65 10.65 31.58 6.96
CA THR A 65 10.50 30.15 6.61
C THR A 65 9.45 29.49 7.49
N GLU A 66 9.36 29.88 8.76
CA GLU A 66 8.29 29.45 9.65
C GLU A 66 6.93 29.87 9.14
N THR A 67 6.78 31.08 8.64
CA THR A 67 5.54 31.56 8.05
C THR A 67 5.16 30.76 6.81
N LYS A 68 6.09 30.47 5.90
CA LYS A 68 5.86 29.66 4.70
C LYS A 68 5.54 28.21 5.03
N ILE A 69 6.28 27.60 5.94
CA ILE A 69 6.04 26.25 6.44
C ILE A 69 4.67 26.20 7.14
N ASN A 70 4.36 27.16 8.01
CA ASN A 70 3.09 27.20 8.71
C ASN A 70 1.90 27.44 7.75
N LEU A 71 2.06 28.18 6.66
CA LEU A 71 1.05 28.31 5.62
C LEU A 71 0.76 26.94 4.93
N ILE A 72 1.78 26.21 4.59
CA ILE A 72 1.66 24.89 3.97
C ILE A 72 1.08 23.88 4.96
N LEU A 73 1.58 23.88 6.19
CA LEU A 73 1.18 22.97 7.25
C LEU A 73 -0.20 23.27 7.84
N ASN A 74 -0.56 24.56 7.99
CA ASN A 74 -1.91 24.95 8.36
C ASN A 74 -2.93 24.55 7.29
N SER A 75 -2.51 24.54 6.04
CA SER A 75 -3.29 24.05 4.91
C SER A 75 -3.50 22.53 4.97
N PHE A 76 -2.49 21.81 5.43
CA PHE A 76 -2.51 20.36 5.62
C PHE A 76 -3.37 19.97 6.83
N VAL A 77 -3.20 20.65 7.98
CA VAL A 77 -3.89 20.35 9.24
C VAL A 77 -5.36 20.80 9.20
N LYS A 78 -5.65 21.95 8.59
CA LYS A 78 -7.02 22.52 8.54
C LYS A 78 -7.91 21.89 7.46
N LYS A 79 -7.45 20.89 6.73
CA LYS A 79 -8.16 20.29 5.59
C LYS A 79 -8.57 21.30 4.51
N ASP A 80 -7.93 22.45 4.48
CA ASP A 80 -8.26 23.50 3.52
C ASP A 80 -7.58 23.21 2.17
N ILE A 81 -8.41 23.29 1.14
CA ILE A 81 -8.20 23.52 -0.31
C ILE A 81 -6.78 23.39 -0.91
N LYS A 82 -5.71 23.43 -0.13
CA LYS A 82 -4.33 23.54 -0.58
C LYS A 82 -3.57 22.21 -0.79
N LEU A 83 -4.04 21.10 -0.23
CA LEU A 83 -3.58 19.78 -0.69
C LEU A 83 -4.12 19.50 -2.10
N ASP A 84 -5.35 19.92 -2.33
CA ASP A 84 -5.98 19.92 -3.66
C ASP A 84 -5.17 20.75 -4.65
N VAL A 85 -4.65 21.89 -4.23
CA VAL A 85 -3.77 22.75 -5.02
C VAL A 85 -2.39 22.11 -5.22
N LEU A 86 -1.81 21.50 -4.19
CA LEU A 86 -0.53 20.76 -4.32
C LEU A 86 -0.68 19.59 -5.28
N PHE A 87 -1.70 18.76 -5.11
CA PHE A 87 -1.95 17.62 -6.01
C PHE A 87 -2.39 18.08 -7.41
N LYS A 88 -3.14 19.16 -7.53
CA LYS A 88 -3.45 19.77 -8.82
C LYS A 88 -2.19 20.26 -9.52
N TYR A 89 -1.30 20.93 -8.80
CA TYR A 89 -0.03 21.39 -9.32
C TYR A 89 0.89 20.23 -9.72
N LEU A 90 1.01 19.20 -8.89
CA LEU A 90 1.73 17.98 -9.22
C LEU A 90 1.14 17.30 -10.45
N ASN A 91 -0.17 17.23 -10.58
CA ASN A 91 -0.87 16.66 -11.72
C ASN A 91 -0.70 17.44 -13.03
N GLU A 92 -0.66 18.77 -12.96
CA GLU A 92 -0.45 19.62 -14.13
C GLU A 92 0.97 19.50 -14.68
N LYS A 93 1.90 19.10 -13.82
CA LYS A 93 3.32 19.02 -14.14
C LYS A 93 3.84 17.60 -14.39
N ILE A 94 3.25 16.61 -13.75
CA ILE A 94 3.71 15.22 -13.76
C ILE A 94 2.56 14.36 -14.27
N GLU A 95 1.93 14.40 -15.29
CA GLU A 95 0.82 13.55 -15.79
C GLU A 95 0.69 12.15 -15.11
N ASP A 96 0.73 12.11 -13.78
CA ASP A 96 0.66 10.89 -13.01
C ASP A 96 -0.79 10.53 -12.64
N TYR A 97 -1.26 9.39 -13.12
CA TYR A 97 -2.64 8.95 -12.88
C TYR A 97 -2.92 8.66 -11.40
N PHE A 98 -1.95 8.18 -10.65
CA PHE A 98 -2.17 7.90 -9.23
C PHE A 98 -2.30 9.19 -8.41
N LEU A 99 -1.51 10.22 -8.73
CA LEU A 99 -1.66 11.53 -8.11
C LEU A 99 -3.01 12.17 -8.48
N LYS A 100 -3.50 11.96 -9.72
CA LYS A 100 -4.86 12.37 -10.13
C LYS A 100 -5.93 11.67 -9.33
N ASP A 101 -5.78 10.36 -9.11
CA ASP A 101 -6.70 9.57 -8.29
C ASP A 101 -6.73 10.06 -6.83
N ILE A 102 -5.56 10.39 -6.25
CA ILE A 102 -5.48 10.98 -4.90
C ILE A 102 -6.18 12.33 -4.83
N ALA A 103 -5.94 13.21 -5.80
CA ALA A 103 -6.61 14.52 -5.86
C ALA A 103 -8.13 14.36 -5.98
N TYR A 104 -8.60 13.38 -6.75
CA TYR A 104 -10.02 13.08 -6.86
C TYR A 104 -10.60 12.56 -5.54
N LEU A 105 -9.89 11.64 -4.86
CA LEU A 105 -10.29 11.12 -3.56
C LEU A 105 -10.45 12.24 -2.52
N LEU A 106 -9.51 13.20 -2.49
CA LEU A 106 -9.56 14.34 -1.59
C LEU A 106 -10.80 15.23 -1.77
N LYS A 107 -11.28 15.35 -3.02
CA LYS A 107 -12.51 16.08 -3.33
C LYS A 107 -13.77 15.34 -2.90
N LYS A 108 -13.76 14.01 -2.97
CA LYS A 108 -14.95 13.18 -2.79
C LYS A 108 -15.13 12.63 -1.40
N ALA A 109 -14.04 12.35 -0.69
CA ALA A 109 -14.08 11.72 0.61
C ALA A 109 -13.58 12.67 1.71
N GLN A 110 -14.38 12.82 2.76
CA GLN A 110 -14.01 13.56 3.96
C GLN A 110 -13.21 12.65 4.92
N ASN A 111 -12.37 13.27 5.75
CA ASN A 111 -11.66 12.58 6.85
C ASN A 111 -10.71 11.44 6.42
N ILE A 112 -9.92 11.64 5.37
CA ILE A 112 -8.87 10.72 4.98
C ILE A 112 -7.61 11.01 5.79
N ASN A 113 -7.03 9.98 6.38
CA ASN A 113 -5.72 10.07 7.03
C ASN A 113 -4.60 9.93 5.98
N LEU A 114 -4.37 10.99 5.21
CA LEU A 114 -3.31 10.99 4.19
C LEU A 114 -1.91 10.85 4.75
N ASN A 115 -1.69 11.32 5.99
CA ASN A 115 -0.39 11.25 6.64
C ASN A 115 0.06 9.82 6.85
N ASP A 116 -0.89 8.94 7.13
CA ASP A 116 -0.64 7.53 7.30
C ASP A 116 -0.57 6.82 5.93
N PHE A 117 -1.57 7.08 5.10
CA PHE A 117 -1.74 6.48 3.77
C PHE A 117 -0.51 6.66 2.85
N LEU A 118 0.06 7.86 2.79
CA LEU A 118 1.26 8.20 2.00
C LEU A 118 2.51 8.37 2.86
N SER A 119 2.54 7.79 4.06
CA SER A 119 3.77 7.83 4.87
C SER A 119 4.92 7.11 4.17
N LYS A 120 6.14 7.56 4.44
CA LYS A 120 7.35 6.90 3.92
C LYS A 120 7.33 5.39 4.17
N GLY A 121 6.99 4.96 5.40
CA GLY A 121 6.94 3.55 5.76
C GLY A 121 5.91 2.75 4.96
N GLN A 122 4.74 3.34 4.65
CA GLN A 122 3.74 2.70 3.82
C GLN A 122 4.22 2.58 2.37
N VAL A 123 4.77 3.63 1.80
CA VAL A 123 5.27 3.62 0.41
C VAL A 123 6.45 2.67 0.25
N ASP A 124 7.47 2.76 1.10
CA ASP A 124 8.66 1.90 1.05
C ASP A 124 8.27 0.41 1.17
N SER A 125 7.33 0.09 2.07
CA SER A 125 6.89 -1.30 2.25
C SER A 125 6.18 -1.87 1.03
N LYS A 126 5.39 -1.05 0.30
CA LYS A 126 4.70 -1.50 -0.93
C LYS A 126 5.68 -1.62 -2.10
N ILE A 127 6.62 -0.68 -2.22
CA ILE A 127 7.70 -0.77 -3.22
C ILE A 127 8.50 -2.05 -3.00
N TRP A 128 8.99 -2.26 -1.79
CA TRP A 128 9.76 -3.45 -1.44
C TRP A 128 9.00 -4.75 -1.75
N LEU A 129 7.70 -4.80 -1.38
CA LEU A 129 6.86 -5.96 -1.65
C LEU A 129 6.78 -6.27 -3.14
N VAL A 130 6.43 -5.27 -3.97
CA VAL A 130 6.23 -5.52 -5.40
C VAL A 130 7.54 -5.83 -6.13
N GLU A 131 8.66 -5.28 -5.69
CA GLU A 131 9.97 -5.56 -6.27
C GLU A 131 10.44 -6.98 -5.96
N GLU A 132 10.35 -7.41 -4.70
CA GLU A 132 10.73 -8.78 -4.33
C GLU A 132 9.75 -9.81 -4.90
N LEU A 133 8.45 -9.50 -4.91
CA LEU A 133 7.44 -10.36 -5.53
C LEU A 133 7.69 -10.50 -7.03
N LYS A 134 8.01 -9.42 -7.73
CA LYS A 134 8.33 -9.46 -9.16
C LYS A 134 9.54 -10.34 -9.44
N LYS A 135 10.65 -10.15 -8.71
CA LYS A 135 11.85 -10.98 -8.83
C LYS A 135 11.51 -12.46 -8.61
N TYR A 136 10.71 -12.75 -7.56
CA TYR A 136 10.32 -14.12 -7.24
C TYR A 136 9.45 -14.76 -8.34
N VAL A 137 8.47 -14.02 -8.85
CA VAL A 137 7.56 -14.46 -9.93
C VAL A 137 8.33 -14.74 -11.22
N GLU A 138 9.22 -13.83 -11.62
CA GLU A 138 10.06 -13.97 -12.82
C GLU A 138 11.01 -15.18 -12.69
N LEU A 139 11.71 -15.32 -11.56
CA LEU A 139 12.65 -16.42 -11.32
C LEU A 139 11.98 -17.81 -11.34
N ASN A 140 10.73 -17.88 -10.88
CA ASN A 140 9.98 -19.13 -10.80
C ASN A 140 8.96 -19.30 -11.94
N SER A 141 8.96 -18.43 -12.93
CA SER A 141 8.05 -18.45 -14.09
C SER A 141 6.57 -18.58 -13.66
N LEU A 142 6.17 -17.86 -12.62
CA LEU A 142 4.81 -17.88 -12.11
C LEU A 142 3.92 -16.91 -12.90
N SER A 143 2.65 -17.29 -13.07
CA SER A 143 1.62 -16.39 -13.63
C SER A 143 0.67 -15.95 -12.51
N LEU A 144 0.49 -14.64 -12.37
CA LEU A 144 -0.41 -14.03 -11.39
C LEU A 144 -1.54 -13.32 -12.14
N ASN A 145 -2.68 -13.99 -12.32
CA ASN A 145 -3.85 -13.41 -12.96
C ASN A 145 -4.80 -12.75 -11.96
N ASN A 146 -4.98 -13.35 -10.79
CA ASN A 146 -5.94 -12.91 -9.79
C ASN A 146 -5.27 -12.86 -8.42
N ILE A 147 -5.33 -11.70 -7.79
CA ILE A 147 -4.73 -11.46 -6.48
C ILE A 147 -5.82 -11.03 -5.50
N ALA A 148 -5.83 -11.60 -4.30
CA ALA A 148 -6.60 -11.08 -3.17
C ALA A 148 -5.67 -10.31 -2.22
N ILE A 149 -6.12 -9.16 -1.73
CA ILE A 149 -5.43 -8.39 -0.70
C ILE A 149 -6.29 -8.42 0.56
N TYR A 150 -5.77 -8.97 1.64
CA TYR A 150 -6.41 -9.03 2.94
C TYR A 150 -5.97 -7.84 3.80
N GLY A 151 -6.90 -7.16 4.46
CA GLY A 151 -6.65 -5.89 5.10
C GLY A 151 -6.25 -4.82 4.08
N SER A 152 -7.06 -4.69 3.02
CA SER A 152 -6.69 -3.85 1.86
C SER A 152 -6.73 -2.35 2.13
N TRP A 153 -7.39 -1.94 3.22
CA TRP A 153 -7.58 -0.54 3.60
C TRP A 153 -8.02 0.32 2.41
N TYR A 154 -7.27 1.37 2.06
CA TYR A 154 -7.58 2.23 0.90
C TYR A 154 -7.09 1.67 -0.45
N GLY A 155 -6.67 0.41 -0.50
CA GLY A 155 -6.22 -0.23 -1.74
C GLY A 155 -4.89 0.30 -2.29
N PHE A 156 -4.07 0.91 -1.45
CA PHE A 156 -2.83 1.60 -1.86
C PHE A 156 -1.84 0.70 -2.61
N LEU A 157 -1.85 -0.60 -2.37
CA LEU A 157 -0.98 -1.56 -3.06
C LEU A 157 -1.39 -1.78 -4.54
N VAL A 158 -2.65 -1.53 -4.90
CA VAL A 158 -3.21 -1.88 -6.22
C VAL A 158 -2.49 -1.22 -7.38
N PRO A 159 -2.21 0.10 -7.37
CA PRO A 159 -1.45 0.73 -8.45
C PRO A 159 -0.06 0.11 -8.65
N PHE A 160 0.63 -0.22 -7.56
CA PHE A 160 1.94 -0.86 -7.62
C PHE A 160 1.89 -2.25 -8.26
N LEU A 161 0.83 -3.02 -7.99
CA LEU A 161 0.63 -4.34 -8.59
C LEU A 161 0.41 -4.20 -10.11
N TYR A 162 -0.48 -3.32 -10.56
CA TYR A 162 -0.75 -3.14 -11.99
C TYR A 162 0.42 -2.52 -12.76
N GLU A 163 1.28 -1.78 -12.13
CA GLU A 163 2.53 -1.24 -12.72
C GLU A 163 3.61 -2.33 -12.93
N ASN A 164 3.55 -3.42 -12.16
CA ASN A 164 4.58 -4.47 -12.18
C ASN A 164 4.13 -5.78 -12.86
N PHE A 165 2.82 -6.05 -12.89
CA PHE A 165 2.25 -7.31 -13.39
C PHE A 165 1.24 -7.01 -14.50
N THR A 166 1.71 -7.01 -15.75
CA THR A 166 0.91 -6.66 -16.94
C THR A 166 -0.24 -7.63 -17.22
N ASP A 167 -0.05 -8.92 -16.85
CA ASP A 167 -1.03 -9.98 -17.07
C ASP A 167 -2.10 -10.06 -15.98
N LEU A 168 -2.00 -9.20 -14.97
CA LEU A 168 -2.93 -9.17 -13.85
C LEU A 168 -4.35 -8.78 -14.31
N LYS A 169 -5.27 -9.73 -14.17
CA LYS A 169 -6.66 -9.57 -14.62
C LYS A 169 -7.53 -8.92 -13.58
N CYS A 170 -7.42 -9.40 -12.33
CA CYS A 170 -8.22 -8.81 -11.26
C CYS A 170 -7.50 -8.80 -9.91
N VAL A 171 -7.80 -7.76 -9.12
CA VAL A 171 -7.45 -7.64 -7.71
C VAL A 171 -8.74 -7.49 -6.91
N ARG A 172 -8.86 -8.23 -5.80
CA ARG A 172 -9.95 -8.07 -4.83
C ARG A 172 -9.36 -7.64 -3.48
N GLY A 173 -9.82 -6.47 -3.01
CA GLY A 173 -9.44 -5.96 -1.70
C GLY A 173 -10.48 -6.36 -0.66
N PHE A 174 -10.07 -7.15 0.32
CA PHE A 174 -10.91 -7.55 1.44
C PHE A 174 -10.57 -6.71 2.66
N ASP A 175 -11.57 -6.06 3.24
CA ASP A 175 -11.43 -5.31 4.47
C ASP A 175 -12.74 -5.35 5.26
N ILE A 176 -12.65 -5.33 6.58
CA ILE A 176 -13.82 -5.32 7.44
C ILE A 176 -14.48 -3.93 7.49
N ASP A 177 -13.70 -2.87 7.27
CA ASP A 177 -14.19 -1.48 7.30
C ASP A 177 -14.79 -1.05 5.95
N ALA A 178 -16.12 -1.00 5.92
CA ALA A 178 -16.87 -0.54 4.73
C ALA A 178 -16.51 0.91 4.30
N LYS A 179 -16.09 1.77 5.23
CA LYS A 179 -15.68 3.15 4.90
C LYS A 179 -14.35 3.17 4.18
N SER A 180 -13.41 2.35 4.60
CA SER A 180 -12.13 2.18 3.92
C SER A 180 -12.33 1.59 2.52
N ASN A 181 -13.20 0.59 2.39
CA ASN A 181 -13.58 0.02 1.09
C ASN A 181 -14.18 1.05 0.14
N TYR A 182 -15.12 1.87 0.61
CA TYR A 182 -15.66 2.98 -0.21
C TYR A 182 -14.56 3.93 -0.68
N ARG A 183 -13.65 4.32 0.21
CA ARG A 183 -12.52 5.22 -0.12
C ARG A 183 -11.56 4.58 -1.13
N ALA A 184 -11.30 3.27 -0.99
CA ALA A 184 -10.50 2.52 -1.95
C ALA A 184 -11.13 2.51 -3.34
N GLU A 185 -12.44 2.33 -3.46
CA GLU A 185 -13.14 2.38 -4.75
C GLU A 185 -13.16 3.77 -5.36
N VAL A 186 -13.31 4.81 -4.54
CA VAL A 186 -13.19 6.21 -5.02
C VAL A 186 -11.77 6.52 -5.51
N LEU A 187 -10.74 6.09 -4.77
CA LEU A 187 -9.34 6.27 -5.16
C LEU A 187 -9.01 5.53 -6.45
N LEU A 188 -9.50 4.31 -6.58
CA LEU A 188 -9.13 3.37 -7.64
C LEU A 188 -10.21 3.21 -8.71
N GLN A 189 -11.07 4.23 -8.87
CA GLN A 189 -12.21 4.19 -9.80
C GLN A 189 -11.83 3.81 -11.24
N ARG A 190 -10.63 4.17 -11.72
CA ARG A 190 -10.15 3.79 -13.05
C ARG A 190 -10.02 2.27 -13.23
N TYR A 191 -9.70 1.54 -12.16
CA TYR A 191 -9.66 0.08 -12.16
C TYR A 191 -11.04 -0.53 -11.91
N LEU A 192 -11.90 0.18 -11.18
CA LEU A 192 -13.29 -0.21 -10.94
C LEU A 192 -14.10 -0.17 -12.25
N HIS A 193 -14.03 0.92 -13.00
CA HIS A 193 -14.75 1.08 -14.27
C HIS A 193 -14.19 0.20 -15.41
N ASN A 194 -12.96 -0.27 -15.32
CA ASN A 194 -12.37 -1.16 -16.28
C ASN A 194 -12.69 -2.63 -15.94
N LYS A 195 -13.95 -3.05 -16.15
CA LYS A 195 -14.44 -4.43 -15.93
C LYS A 195 -14.06 -5.00 -14.56
N TRP A 196 -14.07 -4.15 -13.55
CA TRP A 196 -13.67 -4.53 -12.19
C TRP A 196 -12.27 -5.17 -12.10
N LYS A 197 -11.32 -4.59 -12.74
CA LYS A 197 -9.93 -4.94 -12.50
C LYS A 197 -9.61 -4.89 -11.00
N PHE A 198 -10.16 -3.89 -10.30
CA PHE A 198 -10.17 -3.83 -8.84
C PHE A 198 -11.60 -3.72 -8.31
N LYS A 199 -11.89 -4.42 -7.23
CA LYS A 199 -13.15 -4.29 -6.47
C LYS A 199 -12.91 -4.61 -5.01
N THR A 200 -13.57 -3.88 -4.11
CA THR A 200 -13.53 -4.16 -2.68
C THR A 200 -14.62 -5.13 -2.24
N VAL A 201 -14.34 -5.83 -1.15
CA VAL A 201 -15.24 -6.78 -0.50
C VAL A 201 -15.25 -6.48 0.99
N THR A 202 -16.40 -6.07 1.52
CA THR A 202 -16.53 -5.83 2.97
C THR A 202 -16.78 -7.18 3.65
N GLN A 203 -15.69 -7.76 4.17
CA GLN A 203 -15.75 -9.09 4.81
C GLN A 203 -14.56 -9.29 5.74
N ASP A 204 -14.83 -9.92 6.88
CA ASP A 204 -13.81 -10.42 7.78
C ASP A 204 -13.10 -11.63 7.17
N VAL A 205 -11.81 -11.49 6.89
CA VAL A 205 -10.97 -12.52 6.26
C VAL A 205 -10.70 -13.72 7.18
N GLU A 206 -10.80 -13.54 8.49
CA GLU A 206 -10.69 -14.64 9.45
C GLU A 206 -11.87 -15.62 9.39
N ASN A 207 -12.96 -15.22 8.76
CA ASN A 207 -14.14 -16.03 8.53
C ASN A 207 -14.32 -16.44 7.05
N LEU A 208 -13.33 -16.14 6.19
CA LEU A 208 -13.37 -16.47 4.77
C LEU A 208 -12.70 -17.81 4.52
N MET A 209 -13.46 -18.76 3.98
CA MET A 209 -12.95 -20.12 3.70
C MET A 209 -13.06 -20.47 2.22
N PRO A 210 -12.05 -21.14 1.65
CA PRO A 210 -12.10 -21.68 0.29
C PRO A 210 -13.16 -22.79 0.18
N ILE A 211 -13.73 -22.95 -1.01
CA ILE A 211 -14.70 -24.01 -1.29
C ILE A 211 -13.99 -25.24 -1.84
N GLY A 212 -14.01 -26.30 -1.07
CA GLY A 212 -13.53 -27.62 -1.46
C GLY A 212 -12.10 -27.59 -2.02
N ALA A 213 -11.75 -28.60 -2.78
CA ALA A 213 -10.41 -28.76 -3.37
C ALA A 213 -10.08 -27.70 -4.44
N SER A 214 -11.08 -27.00 -5.00
CA SER A 214 -10.86 -25.97 -6.03
C SER A 214 -10.10 -24.75 -5.50
N GLY A 215 -10.18 -24.50 -4.19
CA GLY A 215 -9.59 -23.34 -3.54
C GLY A 215 -10.19 -22.00 -4.01
N LYS A 216 -11.37 -22.01 -4.61
CA LYS A 216 -12.09 -20.80 -4.97
C LYS A 216 -12.69 -20.17 -3.72
N LEU A 217 -12.64 -18.85 -3.64
CA LEU A 217 -13.35 -18.08 -2.62
C LEU A 217 -14.71 -17.65 -3.17
N ILE A 218 -15.78 -17.80 -2.36
CA ILE A 218 -17.06 -17.14 -2.60
C ILE A 218 -17.14 -15.94 -1.69
N TYR A 219 -17.45 -14.79 -2.27
CA TYR A 219 -17.62 -13.54 -1.55
C TYR A 219 -18.76 -12.74 -2.16
N SER A 220 -19.22 -11.72 -1.45
CA SER A 220 -20.25 -10.81 -1.96
C SER A 220 -19.66 -9.42 -2.11
N CYS A 221 -19.94 -8.77 -3.23
CA CYS A 221 -19.61 -7.38 -3.45
C CYS A 221 -20.83 -6.59 -3.94
N ILE A 222 -20.71 -5.26 -3.93
CA ILE A 222 -21.78 -4.36 -4.40
C ILE A 222 -21.46 -3.96 -5.84
N ASN A 223 -22.40 -4.17 -6.77
CA ASN A 223 -22.24 -3.78 -8.17
C ASN A 223 -22.56 -2.28 -8.39
N GLU A 224 -22.44 -1.82 -9.62
CA GLU A 224 -22.74 -0.43 -10.02
C GLU A 224 -24.19 -0.01 -9.84
N PHE A 225 -25.10 -1.00 -9.73
CA PHE A 225 -26.53 -0.77 -9.44
C PHE A 225 -26.86 -0.84 -7.95
N ASN A 226 -25.84 -0.81 -7.08
CA ASN A 226 -25.98 -0.95 -5.64
C ASN A 226 -26.61 -2.29 -5.19
N GLN A 227 -26.45 -3.34 -5.98
CA GLN A 227 -26.97 -4.67 -5.68
C GLN A 227 -25.86 -5.55 -5.13
N LYS A 228 -26.19 -6.34 -4.11
CA LYS A 228 -25.28 -7.35 -3.57
C LYS A 228 -25.24 -8.56 -4.50
N ILE A 229 -24.09 -8.83 -5.10
CA ILE A 229 -23.88 -9.99 -5.96
C ILE A 229 -22.85 -10.94 -5.35
N LYS A 230 -22.98 -12.23 -5.71
CA LYS A 230 -22.00 -13.25 -5.33
C LYS A 230 -21.00 -13.45 -6.45
N GLU A 231 -19.73 -13.43 -6.10
CA GLU A 231 -18.62 -13.73 -6.98
C GLU A 231 -17.90 -15.00 -6.52
N THR A 232 -17.26 -15.67 -7.46
CA THR A 232 -16.44 -16.86 -7.17
C THR A 232 -15.12 -16.74 -7.93
N THR A 233 -14.01 -16.62 -7.21
CA THR A 233 -12.69 -16.42 -7.81
C THR A 233 -11.66 -17.38 -7.20
N LYS A 234 -10.80 -17.93 -8.04
CA LYS A 234 -9.56 -18.59 -7.61
C LYS A 234 -8.43 -17.56 -7.68
N PHE A 235 -7.84 -17.30 -6.55
CA PHE A 235 -6.69 -16.39 -6.47
C PHE A 235 -5.39 -17.21 -6.49
N GLU A 236 -4.46 -16.81 -7.37
CA GLU A 236 -3.13 -17.41 -7.42
C GLU A 236 -2.30 -16.95 -6.22
N LEU A 237 -2.49 -15.70 -5.80
CA LEU A 237 -1.77 -15.10 -4.69
C LEU A 237 -2.73 -14.43 -3.71
N ILE A 238 -2.50 -14.65 -2.41
CA ILE A 238 -3.08 -13.86 -1.32
C ILE A 238 -1.98 -12.95 -0.76
N ILE A 239 -2.24 -11.64 -0.70
CA ILE A 239 -1.35 -10.67 -0.07
C ILE A 239 -1.99 -10.16 1.20
N ASN A 240 -1.25 -10.12 2.31
CA ASN A 240 -1.66 -9.49 3.55
C ASN A 240 -0.54 -8.57 4.05
N THR A 241 -0.75 -7.26 3.94
CA THR A 241 0.20 -6.25 4.42
C THR A 241 -0.19 -5.64 5.75
N SER A 242 -1.13 -6.27 6.44
CA SER A 242 -1.73 -5.86 7.71
C SER A 242 -1.86 -7.05 8.66
N ALA A 243 -0.95 -8.04 8.54
CA ALA A 243 -1.01 -9.25 9.34
C ALA A 243 -0.85 -8.96 10.84
N GLU A 244 -0.19 -7.88 11.20
CA GLU A 244 -0.06 -7.40 12.58
C GLU A 244 -1.39 -7.01 13.24
N HIS A 245 -2.43 -6.73 12.46
CA HIS A 245 -3.75 -6.31 12.97
C HIS A 245 -4.76 -7.44 13.14
N MET A 246 -4.41 -8.67 12.79
CA MET A 246 -5.34 -9.81 12.82
C MET A 246 -4.67 -11.08 13.33
N SER A 247 -5.47 -12.05 13.79
CA SER A 247 -4.95 -13.36 14.18
C SER A 247 -4.55 -14.19 12.94
N ASP A 248 -3.81 -15.27 13.15
CA ASP A 248 -3.40 -16.16 12.04
C ASP A 248 -4.52 -17.10 11.54
N LYS A 249 -5.75 -16.91 12.01
CA LYS A 249 -6.90 -17.70 11.60
C LYS A 249 -7.15 -17.59 10.08
N TRP A 250 -6.98 -16.39 9.51
CA TRP A 250 -7.07 -16.20 8.06
C TRP A 250 -6.08 -17.08 7.28
N LEU A 251 -4.84 -17.22 7.79
CA LEU A 251 -3.79 -18.01 7.16
C LEU A 251 -4.08 -19.50 7.30
N SER A 252 -4.59 -19.94 8.45
CA SER A 252 -5.02 -21.30 8.72
C SER A 252 -6.18 -21.72 7.82
N ASN A 253 -7.06 -20.80 7.46
CA ASN A 253 -8.24 -21.03 6.61
C ASN A 253 -7.91 -21.18 5.12
N LEU A 254 -6.68 -20.82 4.69
CA LEU A 254 -6.32 -20.92 3.28
C LEU A 254 -6.16 -22.38 2.85
N ARG A 255 -6.44 -22.65 1.56
CA ARG A 255 -6.21 -23.98 0.97
C ARG A 255 -4.74 -24.37 1.01
N LYS A 256 -4.49 -25.69 0.97
CA LYS A 256 -3.15 -26.20 0.72
C LYS A 256 -2.57 -25.66 -0.58
N GLU A 257 -1.26 -25.50 -0.62
CA GLU A 257 -0.49 -25.00 -1.77
C GLU A 257 -0.87 -23.57 -2.19
N GLN A 258 -1.63 -22.82 -1.37
CA GLN A 258 -1.87 -21.41 -1.62
C GLN A 258 -0.57 -20.63 -1.51
N PHE A 259 -0.27 -19.85 -2.55
CA PHE A 259 0.82 -18.88 -2.50
C PHE A 259 0.36 -17.64 -1.73
N VAL A 260 1.16 -17.24 -0.76
CA VAL A 260 0.88 -16.14 0.16
C VAL A 260 2.08 -15.21 0.24
N CYS A 261 1.84 -13.92 0.22
CA CYS A 261 2.78 -12.88 0.61
C CYS A 261 2.22 -12.15 1.82
N LEU A 262 2.95 -12.10 2.92
CA LEU A 262 2.50 -11.37 4.10
C LEU A 262 3.60 -10.46 4.65
N GLN A 263 3.17 -9.36 5.28
CA GLN A 263 4.04 -8.45 6.03
C GLN A 263 3.54 -8.33 7.46
N THR A 264 4.47 -8.28 8.39
CA THR A 264 4.29 -7.96 9.80
C THR A 264 5.46 -7.09 10.29
N ASN A 265 5.54 -6.78 11.57
CA ASN A 265 6.54 -5.89 12.13
C ASN A 265 6.82 -6.18 13.62
N ASN A 266 7.72 -5.38 14.23
CA ASN A 266 8.04 -5.42 15.67
C ASN A 266 7.46 -4.21 16.45
N MET A 267 6.42 -3.56 15.94
CA MET A 267 5.79 -2.38 16.59
C MET A 267 4.75 -2.81 17.62
N HIS A 268 5.19 -3.33 18.77
CA HIS A 268 4.31 -3.84 19.82
C HIS A 268 3.46 -2.76 20.49
N ASP A 269 3.99 -1.53 20.57
CA ASP A 269 3.34 -0.42 21.27
C ASP A 269 2.25 0.30 20.44
N THR A 270 1.99 -0.18 19.23
CA THR A 270 0.98 0.41 18.34
C THR A 270 -0.39 -0.16 18.63
N ILE A 271 -1.35 0.73 18.92
CA ILE A 271 -2.74 0.33 19.17
C ILE A 271 -3.29 -0.50 17.99
N GLY A 272 -3.87 -1.66 18.31
CA GLY A 272 -4.45 -2.56 17.31
C GLY A 272 -3.45 -3.53 16.68
N HIS A 273 -2.17 -3.49 17.05
CA HIS A 273 -1.21 -4.53 16.70
C HIS A 273 -1.31 -5.69 17.69
N ILE A 274 -1.76 -6.83 17.22
CA ILE A 274 -1.95 -8.05 18.05
C ILE A 274 -1.04 -9.20 17.63
N ASN A 275 -0.43 -9.13 16.46
CA ASN A 275 0.40 -10.18 15.87
C ASN A 275 1.74 -9.60 15.38
N THR A 276 2.55 -9.19 16.35
CA THR A 276 3.90 -8.62 16.17
C THR A 276 4.95 -9.51 16.79
N PHE A 277 6.21 -9.38 16.38
CA PHE A 277 7.30 -10.27 16.79
C PHE A 277 8.52 -9.44 17.21
N ASN A 278 9.22 -9.87 18.28
CA ASN A 278 10.40 -9.17 18.77
C ASN A 278 11.58 -9.19 17.79
N SER A 279 11.61 -10.19 16.91
CA SER A 279 12.68 -10.35 15.94
C SER A 279 12.19 -10.99 14.63
N TYR A 280 12.96 -10.79 13.58
CA TYR A 280 12.75 -11.47 12.30
C TYR A 280 12.78 -13.00 12.41
N GLU A 281 13.69 -13.56 13.24
CA GLU A 281 13.82 -15.00 13.41
C GLU A 281 12.61 -15.58 14.16
N GLU A 282 12.08 -14.88 15.16
CA GLU A 282 10.84 -15.26 15.83
C GLU A 282 9.67 -15.30 14.85
N ALA A 283 9.47 -14.24 14.07
CA ALA A 283 8.44 -14.20 13.03
C ALA A 283 8.59 -15.32 12.00
N LYS A 284 9.82 -15.59 11.57
CA LYS A 284 10.13 -16.65 10.61
C LYS A 284 9.81 -18.04 11.15
N GLU A 285 10.16 -18.31 12.38
CA GLU A 285 9.85 -19.59 13.04
C GLU A 285 8.34 -19.75 13.23
N HIS A 286 7.66 -18.68 13.64
CA HIS A 286 6.21 -18.66 13.77
C HIS A 286 5.50 -19.04 12.45
N TYR A 287 5.86 -18.37 11.34
CA TYR A 287 5.21 -18.62 10.05
C TYR A 287 5.59 -19.95 9.38
N ARG A 288 6.68 -20.60 9.78
CA ARG A 288 6.97 -21.99 9.41
C ARG A 288 5.89 -22.95 9.84
N ASN A 289 5.16 -22.62 10.92
CA ASN A 289 4.04 -23.43 11.39
C ASN A 289 2.83 -23.41 10.43
N PHE A 290 2.77 -22.53 9.46
CA PHE A 290 1.66 -22.41 8.51
C PHE A 290 2.02 -22.87 7.10
N GLY A 291 3.28 -23.06 6.81
CA GLY A 291 3.70 -23.52 5.49
C GLY A 291 5.19 -23.48 5.21
N GLN A 292 5.54 -23.81 3.99
CA GLN A 292 6.92 -23.69 3.53
C GLN A 292 7.23 -22.22 3.24
N ILE A 293 8.25 -21.68 3.89
CA ILE A 293 8.78 -20.36 3.54
C ILE A 293 9.56 -20.50 2.23
N LEU A 294 9.14 -19.77 1.21
CA LEU A 294 9.72 -19.75 -0.12
C LEU A 294 10.76 -18.64 -0.26
N TRP A 295 10.49 -17.52 0.40
CA TRP A 295 11.37 -16.37 0.50
C TRP A 295 11.04 -15.60 1.79
N ALA A 296 12.03 -14.97 2.38
CA ALA A 296 11.81 -14.11 3.54
C ALA A 296 12.85 -12.98 3.58
N GLY A 297 12.44 -11.83 4.09
CA GLY A 297 13.30 -10.68 4.23
C GLY A 297 12.82 -9.72 5.31
N LYS A 298 13.70 -8.77 5.64
CA LYS A 298 13.39 -7.67 6.55
C LYS A 298 13.94 -6.36 6.03
N GLN A 299 13.30 -5.25 6.40
CA GLN A 299 13.81 -3.90 6.15
C GLN A 299 13.55 -2.99 7.33
N PRO A 300 14.37 -1.95 7.54
CA PRO A 300 14.08 -0.88 8.48
C PRO A 300 12.76 -0.20 8.13
N LEU A 301 11.91 0.08 9.11
CA LEU A 301 10.66 0.80 8.91
C LEU A 301 10.81 2.27 9.30
N MET A 302 10.99 2.54 10.57
CA MET A 302 11.25 3.87 11.13
C MET A 302 11.92 3.70 12.50
N ASP A 303 12.83 4.59 12.86
CA ASP A 303 13.57 4.57 14.12
C ASP A 303 14.19 3.18 14.40
N SER A 304 13.73 2.47 15.42
CA SER A 304 14.16 1.11 15.79
C SER A 304 13.26 -0.01 15.26
N TYR A 305 12.24 0.33 14.48
CA TYR A 305 11.28 -0.66 14.00
C TYR A 305 11.73 -1.31 12.68
N GLU A 306 11.37 -2.58 12.53
CA GLU A 306 11.60 -3.38 11.34
C GLU A 306 10.28 -3.93 10.79
N ARG A 307 10.21 -4.04 9.48
CA ARG A 307 9.15 -4.78 8.78
C ARG A 307 9.71 -6.09 8.27
N TYR A 308 8.95 -7.15 8.50
CA TYR A 308 9.26 -8.51 8.05
C TYR A 308 8.32 -8.90 6.93
N MET A 309 8.82 -9.59 5.92
CA MET A 309 8.02 -10.07 4.80
C MET A 309 8.34 -11.53 4.48
N PHE A 310 7.30 -12.31 4.22
CA PHE A 310 7.40 -13.73 3.93
C PHE A 310 6.59 -14.09 2.70
N PHE A 311 7.17 -14.88 1.81
CA PHE A 311 6.46 -15.61 0.78
C PHE A 311 6.32 -17.05 1.24
N LEU A 312 5.09 -17.54 1.31
CA LEU A 312 4.75 -18.83 1.85
C LEU A 312 4.00 -19.67 0.81
N ARG A 313 4.22 -20.98 0.87
CA ARG A 313 3.31 -21.96 0.30
C ARG A 313 2.59 -22.65 1.45
N ARG A 314 1.29 -22.39 1.59
CA ARG A 314 0.47 -22.94 2.68
C ARG A 314 0.53 -24.47 2.69
N ARG A 315 0.83 -25.07 3.82
CA ARG A 315 0.84 -26.53 4.04
C ARG A 315 0.13 -26.89 5.33
N ASP A 316 -0.50 -28.05 5.38
CA ASP A 316 -0.93 -28.58 6.67
C ASP A 316 0.26 -29.24 7.35
N LEU A 317 0.48 -28.87 8.60
CA LEU A 317 1.57 -29.44 9.40
C LEU A 317 1.28 -30.85 9.93
N TRP A 318 0.09 -31.38 9.66
CA TRP A 318 -0.37 -32.62 10.28
C TRP A 318 0.01 -33.91 9.53
N ASN A 319 1.01 -33.87 8.63
CA ASN A 319 1.58 -35.06 8.01
C ASN A 319 3.09 -35.13 8.32
N LYS A 320 3.44 -35.31 9.60
CA LYS A 320 4.69 -35.92 10.02
C LYS A 320 4.39 -37.28 10.61
#